data_8b978d88e34295aa8cdfbca67e0d5c6a
#
_entry.id   8b978d88e34295aa8cdfbca67e0d5c6a
#
_cell.length_a   1.000
_cell.length_b   1.000
_cell.length_c   1.000
_cell.angle_alpha   90.00
_cell.angle_beta   90.00
_cell.angle_gamma   90.00
#
_symmetry.space_group_name_H-M   'P 1'
#
loop_
_entity.id
_entity.type
_entity.pdbx_description
1 polymer ?
#
loop_
_entity_poly.entity_id
_entity_poly.type
_entity_poly.pdbx_seq_one_letter_code
_entity_poly.pdbx_strand_id
1 'polypeptide(L)'
;MEEIYAKFVSQKISKTRWRPVPAGSLQTADTFATGSWDNEENRVSLWSIGDFGNLDSDGGFEGDHQLLCDIKHHGDVMDLQTLSVGQQWTAAHYHTSPGSLSCRSAPCTGVVCSNPEIVTVGEDGRINLFRADHKEAVRTIDNADSSTLHAVTFLRTPEILTVNSIGQLKIWDFRQQGNEPSQILSLTGDRVPLHCVDRHPNQQHVVATGGQDGMLSIWDVRQGTMPVSLLKAHEAEMWEVHFHPSNPDHLFTCSEDGSLWHWDASTDAPEKSSLFHEGGRSSIFLFHSISNQANVHQSVISSWLSTDPAKDRIEITSLLPNRTLSVNSLDVLGPCLVCGTDAEAIYVTRQLFS
;
A
#
# COMPACT_ATOMS: atom_id res chain seq x y z
N MET A 1 23.11 2.44 -7.90
CA MET A 1 22.15 3.55 -7.78
C MET A 1 21.04 3.19 -8.71
N GLU A 2 19.87 2.92 -8.18
CA GLU A 2 18.70 2.52 -8.98
C GLU A 2 18.31 3.69 -9.88
N GLU A 3 18.09 3.42 -11.16
CA GLU A 3 17.64 4.45 -12.09
C GLU A 3 16.16 4.71 -11.89
N ILE A 4 15.83 5.90 -11.37
CA ILE A 4 14.45 6.38 -11.21
C ILE A 4 14.20 7.48 -12.22
N TYR A 5 13.14 7.31 -13.00
CA TYR A 5 12.70 8.25 -14.02
C TYR A 5 11.49 9.03 -13.52
N ALA A 6 11.53 10.35 -13.66
CA ALA A 6 10.45 11.24 -13.25
C ALA A 6 9.78 11.86 -14.47
N LYS A 7 8.45 11.98 -14.41
CA LYS A 7 7.68 12.79 -15.36
C LYS A 7 6.76 13.74 -14.62
N PHE A 8 6.83 15.01 -14.97
CA PHE A 8 5.92 16.02 -14.47
C PHE A 8 4.64 16.04 -15.31
N VAL A 9 3.50 15.97 -14.63
CA VAL A 9 2.20 15.78 -15.28
C VAL A 9 1.21 16.92 -14.99
N SER A 10 1.66 17.95 -14.26
CA SER A 10 0.87 19.13 -13.88
C SER A 10 -0.41 18.80 -13.12
N GLN A 11 -0.38 17.71 -12.35
CA GLN A 11 -1.44 17.28 -11.47
C GLN A 11 -0.84 16.59 -10.24
N LYS A 12 -1.37 16.89 -9.06
CA LYS A 12 -1.05 16.15 -7.84
C LYS A 12 -1.61 14.74 -7.96
N ILE A 13 -0.78 13.74 -7.73
CA ILE A 13 -1.15 12.34 -7.86
C ILE A 13 -1.42 11.75 -6.48
N SER A 14 -2.66 11.30 -6.27
CA SER A 14 -3.09 10.65 -5.03
C SER A 14 -2.85 9.15 -5.02
N LYS A 15 -3.02 8.48 -6.16
CA LYS A 15 -2.94 7.02 -6.29
C LYS A 15 -2.24 6.59 -7.56
N THR A 16 -1.46 5.51 -7.45
CA THR A 16 -0.81 4.84 -8.57
C THR A 16 -0.99 3.33 -8.43
N ARG A 17 -1.34 2.64 -9.53
CA ARG A 17 -1.50 1.17 -9.53
C ARG A 17 -1.04 0.57 -10.84
N TRP A 18 -0.20 -0.44 -10.77
CA TRP A 18 0.19 -1.21 -11.94
C TRP A 18 -0.98 -1.99 -12.52
N ARG A 19 -0.98 -2.15 -13.83
CA ARG A 19 -1.83 -3.13 -14.49
C ARG A 19 -1.40 -4.53 -14.06
N PRO A 20 -2.32 -5.39 -13.58
CA PRO A 20 -2.00 -6.75 -13.22
C PRO A 20 -1.47 -7.53 -14.42
N VAL A 21 -0.36 -8.23 -14.23
CA VAL A 21 0.19 -9.14 -15.23
C VAL A 21 -0.33 -10.56 -14.94
N PRO A 22 -0.85 -11.28 -15.94
CA PRO A 22 -1.32 -12.65 -15.76
C PRO A 22 -0.24 -13.56 -15.15
N ALA A 23 -0.61 -14.38 -14.19
CA ALA A 23 0.32 -15.32 -13.56
C ALA A 23 0.97 -16.23 -14.62
N GLY A 24 2.30 -16.34 -14.58
CA GLY A 24 3.09 -17.12 -15.55
C GLY A 24 3.36 -16.42 -16.88
N SER A 25 2.93 -15.16 -17.05
CA SER A 25 3.30 -14.35 -18.21
C SER A 25 4.76 -13.90 -18.08
N LEU A 26 5.47 -13.90 -19.23
CA LEU A 26 6.80 -13.28 -19.35
C LEU A 26 6.72 -11.77 -19.61
N GLN A 27 5.51 -11.21 -19.61
CA GLN A 27 5.33 -9.76 -19.81
C GLN A 27 5.82 -9.01 -18.57
N THR A 28 6.61 -7.98 -18.79
CA THR A 28 6.98 -7.00 -17.78
C THR A 28 5.83 -6.02 -17.54
N ALA A 29 5.78 -5.38 -16.38
CA ALA A 29 4.87 -4.29 -16.12
C ALA A 29 5.17 -3.14 -17.10
N ASP A 30 4.19 -2.76 -17.91
CA ASP A 30 4.30 -1.76 -18.98
C ASP A 30 3.26 -0.65 -18.89
N THR A 31 2.25 -0.84 -18.07
CA THR A 31 1.08 0.05 -18.01
C THR A 31 0.65 0.23 -16.55
N PHE A 32 0.29 1.45 -16.18
CA PHE A 32 -0.24 1.77 -14.86
C PHE A 32 -1.33 2.82 -14.92
N ALA A 33 -2.17 2.86 -13.90
CA ALA A 33 -3.20 3.86 -13.72
C ALA A 33 -2.80 4.84 -12.61
N THR A 34 -3.25 6.10 -12.74
CA THR A 34 -3.11 7.12 -11.69
C THR A 34 -4.44 7.77 -11.39
N GLY A 35 -4.63 8.15 -10.13
CA GLY A 35 -5.69 9.06 -9.68
C GLY A 35 -5.08 10.40 -9.26
N SER A 36 -5.81 11.49 -9.47
CA SER A 36 -5.39 12.82 -9.01
C SER A 36 -6.31 13.37 -7.92
N TRP A 37 -5.79 14.33 -7.16
CA TRP A 37 -6.52 14.99 -6.08
C TRP A 37 -6.12 16.46 -5.95
N ASP A 38 -6.95 17.23 -5.26
CA ASP A 38 -6.68 18.64 -4.95
C ASP A 38 -6.30 19.49 -6.19
N ASN A 39 -6.93 19.16 -7.34
CA ASN A 39 -6.84 19.95 -8.56
C ASN A 39 -8.24 20.52 -8.92
N GLU A 40 -8.29 21.57 -9.75
CA GLU A 40 -9.57 22.10 -10.25
C GLU A 40 -10.38 21.03 -10.98
N GLU A 41 -9.71 20.14 -11.69
CA GLU A 41 -10.27 19.00 -12.39
C GLU A 41 -9.45 17.75 -12.11
N ASN A 42 -9.98 16.82 -11.33
CA ASN A 42 -9.33 15.55 -11.08
C ASN A 42 -9.59 14.54 -12.17
N ARG A 43 -8.68 13.57 -12.31
CA ARG A 43 -8.70 12.57 -13.38
C ARG A 43 -8.25 11.20 -12.90
N VAL A 44 -8.77 10.18 -13.57
CA VAL A 44 -8.19 8.83 -13.58
C VAL A 44 -7.52 8.65 -14.93
N SER A 45 -6.22 8.45 -14.95
CA SER A 45 -5.40 8.42 -16.14
C SER A 45 -4.70 7.08 -16.29
N LEU A 46 -4.54 6.65 -17.54
CA LEU A 46 -3.81 5.44 -17.89
C LEU A 46 -2.54 5.80 -18.63
N TRP A 47 -1.44 5.22 -18.22
CA TRP A 47 -0.11 5.50 -18.71
C TRP A 47 0.57 4.24 -19.23
N SER A 48 1.36 4.38 -20.29
CA SER A 48 2.35 3.39 -20.71
C SER A 48 3.73 3.86 -20.34
N ILE A 49 4.59 2.92 -19.91
CA ILE A 49 6.01 3.20 -19.77
C ILE A 49 6.60 3.20 -21.19
N GLY A 50 7.20 4.33 -21.58
CA GLY A 50 7.94 4.43 -22.85
C GLY A 50 9.21 3.58 -22.86
N ASP A 51 9.87 3.53 -24.00
CA ASP A 51 11.20 2.95 -24.10
C ASP A 51 12.21 3.90 -23.49
N PHE A 52 12.81 3.53 -22.35
CA PHE A 52 13.92 4.26 -21.70
C PHE A 52 15.25 4.14 -22.46
N GLY A 53 15.21 3.83 -23.76
CA GLY A 53 16.37 3.45 -24.57
C GLY A 53 17.26 4.59 -25.07
N ASN A 54 16.87 5.85 -24.92
CA ASN A 54 17.69 6.98 -25.35
C ASN A 54 17.92 7.92 -24.16
N LEU A 55 19.04 7.71 -23.48
CA LEU A 55 19.67 8.76 -22.67
C LEU A 55 20.03 9.90 -23.63
N ASP A 56 19.23 10.93 -23.69
CA ASP A 56 19.66 12.17 -24.30
C ASP A 56 20.92 12.63 -23.58
N SER A 57 21.90 13.10 -24.36
CA SER A 57 23.26 13.41 -23.95
C SER A 57 23.39 14.52 -22.87
N ASP A 58 22.30 15.03 -22.36
CA ASP A 58 22.23 16.10 -21.37
C ASP A 58 21.94 15.62 -19.92
N GLY A 59 21.94 14.30 -19.67
CA GLY A 59 21.92 13.75 -18.30
C GLY A 59 20.63 13.95 -17.51
N GLY A 60 19.52 14.18 -18.15
CA GLY A 60 18.21 14.29 -17.53
C GLY A 60 17.57 12.91 -17.34
N PHE A 61 17.14 12.61 -16.09
CA PHE A 61 16.32 11.43 -15.77
C PHE A 61 14.82 11.66 -16.14
N GLU A 62 14.55 12.25 -17.28
CA GLU A 62 13.16 12.50 -17.71
C GLU A 62 12.55 11.21 -18.26
N GLY A 63 11.48 10.74 -17.62
CA GLY A 63 10.76 9.54 -18.03
C GLY A 63 9.86 9.81 -19.24
N ASP A 64 9.86 8.91 -20.22
CA ASP A 64 8.99 8.97 -21.41
C ASP A 64 7.67 8.21 -21.17
N HIS A 65 7.01 8.45 -20.02
CA HIS A 65 5.69 7.87 -19.76
C HIS A 65 4.67 8.53 -20.70
N GLN A 66 3.94 7.72 -21.44
CA GLN A 66 2.94 8.19 -22.39
C GLN A 66 1.54 8.07 -21.83
N LEU A 67 0.79 9.16 -21.85
CA LEU A 67 -0.63 9.16 -21.51
C LEU A 67 -1.40 8.43 -22.62
N LEU A 68 -2.04 7.32 -22.26
CA LEU A 68 -2.87 6.54 -23.18
C LEU A 68 -4.32 7.06 -23.22
N CYS A 69 -4.88 7.32 -22.06
CA CYS A 69 -6.19 7.95 -21.93
C CYS A 69 -6.36 8.54 -20.53
N ASP A 70 -7.28 9.47 -20.40
CA ASP A 70 -7.71 10.01 -19.12
C ASP A 70 -9.23 10.21 -19.09
N ILE A 71 -9.79 10.10 -17.89
CA ILE A 71 -11.22 10.25 -17.64
C ILE A 71 -11.37 11.26 -16.52
N LYS A 72 -12.23 12.27 -16.73
CA LYS A 72 -12.55 13.24 -15.69
C LYS A 72 -13.23 12.55 -14.52
N HIS A 73 -12.77 12.90 -13.32
CA HIS A 73 -13.30 12.41 -12.07
C HIS A 73 -13.90 13.56 -11.27
N HIS A 74 -15.06 13.36 -10.69
CA HIS A 74 -15.70 14.36 -9.85
C HIS A 74 -15.20 14.21 -8.40
N GLY A 75 -14.47 15.19 -7.91
CA GLY A 75 -13.82 15.15 -6.59
C GLY A 75 -12.47 14.41 -6.62
N ASP A 76 -11.90 14.21 -5.45
CA ASP A 76 -10.59 13.57 -5.28
C ASP A 76 -10.67 12.06 -5.50
N VAL A 77 -9.62 11.50 -6.10
CA VAL A 77 -9.47 10.04 -6.20
C VAL A 77 -8.80 9.55 -4.91
N MET A 78 -9.59 9.10 -3.95
CA MET A 78 -9.08 8.69 -2.63
C MET A 78 -8.41 7.32 -2.63
N ASP A 79 -8.88 6.40 -3.47
CA ASP A 79 -8.23 5.12 -3.69
C ASP A 79 -8.51 4.58 -5.08
N LEU A 80 -7.61 3.75 -5.58
CA LEU A 80 -7.64 3.16 -6.91
C LEU A 80 -7.14 1.72 -6.84
N GLN A 81 -7.84 0.81 -7.48
CA GLN A 81 -7.41 -0.58 -7.63
C GLN A 81 -7.58 -1.03 -9.08
N THR A 82 -6.67 -1.88 -9.52
CA THR A 82 -6.74 -2.50 -10.83
C THR A 82 -7.13 -3.96 -10.69
N LEU A 83 -8.04 -4.39 -11.55
CA LEU A 83 -8.55 -5.76 -11.50
C LEU A 83 -8.61 -6.34 -12.89
N SER A 84 -8.32 -7.64 -13.03
CA SER A 84 -8.43 -8.38 -14.28
C SER A 84 -9.69 -9.24 -14.27
N VAL A 85 -10.58 -9.00 -15.23
CA VAL A 85 -11.78 -9.82 -15.46
C VAL A 85 -11.69 -10.44 -16.86
N GLY A 86 -11.42 -11.75 -16.93
CA GLY A 86 -11.16 -12.41 -18.21
C GLY A 86 -9.89 -11.89 -18.89
N GLN A 87 -10.02 -11.39 -20.13
CA GLN A 87 -8.92 -10.76 -20.88
C GLN A 87 -8.92 -9.22 -20.75
N GLN A 88 -9.90 -8.66 -20.06
CA GLN A 88 -10.01 -7.22 -19.83
C GLN A 88 -9.55 -6.90 -18.42
N TRP A 89 -8.92 -5.75 -18.25
CA TRP A 89 -8.63 -5.19 -16.95
C TRP A 89 -9.39 -3.86 -16.78
N THR A 90 -9.74 -3.55 -15.55
CA THR A 90 -10.53 -2.38 -15.22
C THR A 90 -9.92 -1.73 -13.99
N ALA A 91 -9.84 -0.42 -13.98
CA ALA A 91 -9.57 0.34 -12.76
C ALA A 91 -10.88 0.51 -12.00
N ALA A 92 -10.93 0.01 -10.77
CA ALA A 92 -12.06 0.24 -9.88
C ALA A 92 -11.77 1.48 -9.04
N HIS A 93 -12.59 2.49 -9.20
CA HIS A 93 -12.63 3.67 -8.35
C HIS A 93 -14.07 3.93 -7.94
N TYR A 94 -14.24 4.43 -6.73
CA TYR A 94 -15.57 4.79 -6.25
C TYR A 94 -15.59 6.26 -5.88
N HIS A 95 -16.61 6.95 -6.38
CA HIS A 95 -16.91 8.30 -5.99
C HIS A 95 -18.40 8.45 -5.65
N THR A 96 -18.72 9.40 -4.82
CA THR A 96 -20.10 9.77 -4.51
C THR A 96 -20.60 10.75 -5.57
N SER A 97 -21.44 10.29 -6.53
CA SER A 97 -22.26 11.20 -7.34
C SER A 97 -23.60 11.43 -6.68
N PRO A 98 -24.09 12.66 -6.61
CA PRO A 98 -25.49 12.93 -6.31
C PRO A 98 -26.34 12.33 -7.46
N GLY A 99 -27.03 11.23 -7.18
CA GLY A 99 -27.88 10.55 -8.18
C GLY A 99 -27.45 9.15 -8.62
N SER A 100 -26.30 8.66 -8.22
CA SER A 100 -25.94 7.25 -8.30
C SER A 100 -26.70 6.47 -7.25
N LEU A 101 -27.30 5.33 -7.64
CA LEU A 101 -28.02 4.40 -6.77
C LEU A 101 -27.15 3.74 -5.68
N SER A 102 -25.90 4.13 -5.54
CA SER A 102 -25.05 3.66 -4.45
C SER A 102 -25.37 4.42 -3.17
N CYS A 103 -25.74 3.70 -2.15
CA CYS A 103 -26.22 4.14 -0.85
C CYS A 103 -25.20 4.87 0.03
N ARG A 104 -24.19 5.57 -0.51
CA ARG A 104 -23.20 6.29 0.29
C ARG A 104 -23.52 7.78 0.35
N SER A 105 -23.61 8.28 1.57
CA SER A 105 -23.67 9.71 1.86
C SER A 105 -22.30 10.33 2.13
N ALA A 106 -21.26 9.52 2.26
CA ALA A 106 -19.90 9.94 2.62
C ALA A 106 -18.85 9.42 1.61
N PRO A 107 -17.68 10.07 1.53
CA PRO A 107 -16.58 9.64 0.66
C PRO A 107 -16.15 8.20 0.89
N CYS A 108 -15.81 7.52 -0.20
CA CYS A 108 -15.13 6.23 -0.17
C CYS A 108 -13.63 6.48 0.04
N THR A 109 -13.06 5.90 1.06
CA THR A 109 -11.66 6.09 1.45
C THR A 109 -10.75 4.95 1.04
N GLY A 110 -11.31 3.75 0.84
CA GLY A 110 -10.54 2.58 0.46
C GLY A 110 -11.33 1.60 -0.40
N VAL A 111 -10.64 0.97 -1.35
CA VAL A 111 -11.15 -0.10 -2.20
C VAL A 111 -10.13 -1.22 -2.31
N VAL A 112 -10.57 -2.48 -2.25
CA VAL A 112 -9.72 -3.64 -2.51
C VAL A 112 -10.46 -4.64 -3.38
N CYS A 113 -9.74 -5.29 -4.28
CA CYS A 113 -10.27 -6.23 -5.24
C CYS A 113 -9.62 -7.62 -5.09
N SER A 114 -10.47 -8.66 -5.04
CA SER A 114 -10.06 -10.07 -5.13
C SER A 114 -11.09 -10.78 -5.98
N ASN A 115 -10.81 -10.91 -7.27
CA ASN A 115 -11.75 -11.37 -8.30
C ASN A 115 -12.58 -12.59 -7.84
N PRO A 116 -13.92 -12.56 -7.89
CA PRO A 116 -14.77 -11.46 -8.41
C PRO A 116 -15.19 -10.40 -7.37
N GLU A 117 -14.69 -10.45 -6.15
CA GLU A 117 -15.13 -9.62 -5.03
C GLU A 117 -14.41 -8.28 -5.00
N ILE A 118 -15.18 -7.23 -4.68
CA ILE A 118 -14.71 -5.86 -4.50
C ILE A 118 -15.26 -5.37 -3.16
N VAL A 119 -14.40 -4.89 -2.29
CA VAL A 119 -14.80 -4.31 -1.01
C VAL A 119 -14.46 -2.84 -0.96
N THR A 120 -15.39 -2.02 -0.48
CA THR A 120 -15.18 -0.59 -0.27
C THR A 120 -15.45 -0.20 1.17
N VAL A 121 -14.66 0.73 1.68
CA VAL A 121 -14.83 1.34 3.01
C VAL A 121 -14.94 2.86 2.87
N GLY A 122 -15.46 3.55 3.88
CA GLY A 122 -15.67 4.99 3.79
C GLY A 122 -15.62 5.73 5.13
N GLU A 123 -15.70 7.05 5.03
CA GLU A 123 -15.73 7.94 6.19
C GLU A 123 -16.92 7.72 7.12
N ASP A 124 -18.02 7.19 6.58
CA ASP A 124 -19.23 6.85 7.35
C ASP A 124 -19.10 5.56 8.17
N GLY A 125 -17.92 4.94 8.18
CA GLY A 125 -17.67 3.67 8.88
C GLY A 125 -18.39 2.47 8.28
N ARG A 126 -18.83 2.56 7.03
CA ARG A 126 -19.58 1.52 6.33
C ARG A 126 -18.64 0.65 5.48
N ILE A 127 -18.93 -0.65 5.42
CA ILE A 127 -18.27 -1.62 4.55
C ILE A 127 -19.26 -2.15 3.54
N ASN A 128 -18.94 -2.11 2.25
CA ASN A 128 -19.75 -2.73 1.20
C ASN A 128 -18.95 -3.80 0.47
N LEU A 129 -19.59 -4.94 0.27
CA LEU A 129 -19.12 -6.02 -0.58
C LEU A 129 -19.87 -6.00 -1.91
N PHE A 130 -19.17 -5.88 -3.01
CA PHE A 130 -19.67 -5.99 -4.37
C PHE A 130 -19.07 -7.20 -5.07
N ARG A 131 -19.63 -7.54 -6.20
CA ARG A 131 -19.05 -8.47 -7.16
C ARG A 131 -18.92 -7.78 -8.51
N ALA A 132 -17.85 -8.08 -9.22
CA ALA A 132 -17.54 -7.47 -10.52
C ALA A 132 -18.65 -7.64 -11.59
N ASP A 133 -19.49 -8.69 -11.44
CA ASP A 133 -20.63 -9.02 -12.31
C ASP A 133 -21.96 -8.43 -11.83
N HIS A 134 -22.00 -7.73 -10.70
CA HIS A 134 -23.20 -7.16 -10.09
C HIS A 134 -23.09 -5.65 -9.92
N LYS A 135 -24.19 -4.92 -10.18
CA LYS A 135 -24.25 -3.46 -10.01
C LYS A 135 -24.51 -3.02 -8.57
N GLU A 136 -25.16 -3.88 -7.78
CA GLU A 136 -25.55 -3.58 -6.41
C GLU A 136 -24.62 -4.30 -5.41
N ALA A 137 -24.51 -3.75 -4.21
CA ALA A 137 -23.78 -4.39 -3.14
C ALA A 137 -24.44 -5.73 -2.78
N VAL A 138 -23.64 -6.79 -2.75
CA VAL A 138 -24.07 -8.13 -2.31
C VAL A 138 -24.31 -8.12 -0.81
N ARG A 139 -23.53 -7.34 -0.08
CA ARG A 139 -23.65 -7.15 1.36
C ARG A 139 -23.19 -5.77 1.76
N THR A 140 -23.89 -5.16 2.70
CA THR A 140 -23.50 -3.92 3.36
C THR A 140 -23.48 -4.14 4.87
N ILE A 141 -22.42 -3.70 5.52
CA ILE A 141 -22.33 -3.61 6.98
C ILE A 141 -22.46 -2.13 7.33
N ASP A 142 -23.67 -1.73 7.67
CA ASP A 142 -23.96 -0.37 8.16
C ASP A 142 -23.40 -0.21 9.57
N ASN A 143 -22.81 0.96 9.86
CA ASN A 143 -22.20 1.26 11.16
C ASN A 143 -21.17 0.20 11.60
N ALA A 144 -20.39 -0.33 10.66
CA ALA A 144 -19.31 -1.26 10.95
C ALA A 144 -18.28 -0.62 11.89
N ASP A 145 -18.06 0.67 11.71
CA ASP A 145 -17.20 1.46 12.59
C ASP A 145 -17.88 2.79 12.95
N SER A 146 -17.69 3.25 14.20
CA SER A 146 -18.12 4.56 14.66
C SER A 146 -17.16 5.68 14.24
N SER A 147 -16.05 5.34 13.61
CA SER A 147 -15.03 6.25 13.12
C SER A 147 -14.77 6.04 11.62
N THR A 148 -14.02 6.95 11.00
CA THR A 148 -13.61 6.82 9.61
C THR A 148 -12.79 5.55 9.41
N LEU A 149 -13.16 4.75 8.42
CA LEU A 149 -12.32 3.67 7.91
C LEU A 149 -11.40 4.26 6.84
N HIS A 150 -10.08 4.07 6.98
CA HIS A 150 -9.10 4.67 6.08
C HIS A 150 -8.65 3.73 4.97
N ALA A 151 -8.46 2.45 5.28
CA ALA A 151 -8.01 1.47 4.31
C ALA A 151 -8.59 0.08 4.58
N VAL A 152 -8.55 -0.77 3.56
CA VAL A 152 -9.05 -2.14 3.59
C VAL A 152 -8.15 -3.04 2.75
N THR A 153 -7.93 -4.28 3.21
CA THR A 153 -7.27 -5.33 2.44
C THR A 153 -7.93 -6.69 2.69
N PHE A 154 -7.78 -7.65 1.76
CA PHE A 154 -8.20 -9.03 2.02
C PHE A 154 -7.17 -9.73 2.89
N LEU A 155 -7.61 -10.32 3.99
CA LEU A 155 -6.80 -11.25 4.77
C LEU A 155 -6.76 -12.60 4.05
N ARG A 156 -7.93 -13.12 3.75
CA ARG A 156 -8.21 -14.28 2.90
C ARG A 156 -9.67 -14.20 2.49
N THR A 157 -10.02 -14.62 1.31
CA THR A 157 -11.44 -14.64 0.93
C THR A 157 -12.19 -15.68 1.77
N PRO A 158 -13.24 -15.31 2.50
CA PRO A 158 -13.98 -14.04 2.51
C PRO A 158 -13.69 -13.10 3.71
N GLU A 159 -12.50 -13.10 4.27
CA GLU A 159 -12.14 -12.25 5.40
C GLU A 159 -11.36 -11.02 4.94
N ILE A 160 -11.69 -9.87 5.52
CA ILE A 160 -11.02 -8.60 5.27
C ILE A 160 -10.46 -7.99 6.56
N LEU A 161 -9.48 -7.11 6.37
CA LEU A 161 -8.91 -6.23 7.39
C LEU A 161 -9.28 -4.79 7.07
N THR A 162 -9.67 -4.03 8.08
CA THR A 162 -9.86 -2.57 7.98
C THR A 162 -9.05 -1.86 9.05
N VAL A 163 -8.59 -0.66 8.73
CA VAL A 163 -7.95 0.25 9.69
C VAL A 163 -8.73 1.55 9.79
N ASN A 164 -8.70 2.19 10.95
CA ASN A 164 -9.56 3.32 11.25
C ASN A 164 -8.82 4.51 11.90
N SER A 165 -9.54 5.64 12.03
CA SER A 165 -9.03 6.90 12.58
C SER A 165 -8.78 6.88 14.09
N ILE A 166 -9.13 5.81 14.80
CA ILE A 166 -8.86 5.63 16.23
C ILE A 166 -7.79 4.59 16.53
N GLY A 167 -7.01 4.18 15.51
CA GLY A 167 -5.86 3.30 15.69
C GLY A 167 -6.20 1.83 15.87
N GLN A 168 -7.31 1.36 15.31
CA GLN A 168 -7.71 -0.04 15.38
C GLN A 168 -7.57 -0.72 14.03
N LEU A 169 -7.15 -1.99 14.09
CA LEU A 169 -7.20 -2.96 13.01
C LEU A 169 -8.33 -3.93 13.32
N LYS A 170 -9.31 -4.07 12.42
CA LYS A 170 -10.47 -4.95 12.61
C LYS A 170 -10.53 -6.01 11.53
N ILE A 171 -10.85 -7.25 11.92
CA ILE A 171 -11.05 -8.38 11.01
C ILE A 171 -12.53 -8.66 10.89
N TRP A 172 -13.00 -8.81 9.65
CA TRP A 172 -14.40 -9.07 9.31
C TRP A 172 -14.50 -10.36 8.51
N ASP A 173 -15.45 -11.22 8.86
CA ASP A 173 -15.73 -12.45 8.12
C ASP A 173 -17.11 -12.34 7.47
N PHE A 174 -17.17 -12.24 6.15
CA PHE A 174 -18.42 -12.15 5.41
C PHE A 174 -19.28 -13.43 5.46
N ARG A 175 -18.78 -14.54 6.00
CA ARG A 175 -19.61 -15.72 6.28
C ARG A 175 -20.50 -15.57 7.51
N GLN A 176 -20.11 -14.71 8.43
CA GLN A 176 -20.87 -14.43 9.63
C GLN A 176 -22.07 -13.52 9.30
N GLN A 177 -23.23 -13.85 9.84
CA GLN A 177 -24.46 -13.06 9.59
C GLN A 177 -24.51 -11.74 10.40
N GLY A 178 -23.68 -11.60 11.42
CA GLY A 178 -23.60 -10.41 12.27
C GLY A 178 -22.87 -9.24 11.60
N ASN A 179 -23.02 -8.06 12.21
CA ASN A 179 -22.32 -6.83 11.82
C ASN A 179 -21.14 -6.50 12.74
N GLU A 180 -20.68 -7.47 13.52
CA GLU A 180 -19.56 -7.29 14.44
C GLU A 180 -18.27 -7.84 13.83
N PRO A 181 -17.11 -7.20 14.09
CA PRO A 181 -15.83 -7.74 13.67
C PRO A 181 -15.52 -9.04 14.43
N SER A 182 -14.89 -9.98 13.76
CA SER A 182 -14.44 -11.24 14.37
C SER A 182 -13.28 -11.02 15.34
N GLN A 183 -12.49 -9.97 15.12
CA GLN A 183 -11.35 -9.61 15.97
C GLN A 183 -11.07 -8.12 15.88
N ILE A 184 -10.61 -7.53 17.00
CA ILE A 184 -10.14 -6.15 17.08
C ILE A 184 -8.73 -6.17 17.69
N LEU A 185 -7.80 -5.55 16.96
CA LEU A 185 -6.44 -5.31 17.42
C LEU A 185 -6.22 -3.80 17.53
N SER A 186 -5.43 -3.35 18.48
CA SER A 186 -5.17 -1.92 18.68
C SER A 186 -3.80 -1.67 19.25
N LEU A 187 -3.22 -0.54 18.91
CA LEU A 187 -2.06 -0.02 19.62
C LEU A 187 -2.46 0.35 21.05
N THR A 188 -1.59 0.05 22.02
CA THR A 188 -1.80 0.54 23.39
C THR A 188 -1.31 1.98 23.52
N GLY A 189 -2.08 2.79 24.21
CA GLY A 189 -1.76 4.18 24.49
C GLY A 189 -2.65 5.14 23.74
N ASP A 190 -2.07 6.17 23.14
CA ASP A 190 -2.79 7.19 22.41
C ASP A 190 -3.47 6.61 21.15
N ARG A 191 -4.64 7.15 20.84
CA ARG A 191 -5.41 6.74 19.65
C ARG A 191 -4.80 7.40 18.42
N VAL A 192 -3.77 6.78 17.86
CA VAL A 192 -3.10 7.25 16.63
C VAL A 192 -3.82 6.68 15.41
N PRO A 193 -4.36 7.50 14.49
CA PRO A 193 -4.97 7.03 13.26
C PRO A 193 -4.06 6.11 12.47
N LEU A 194 -4.61 5.00 11.95
CA LEU A 194 -3.96 4.15 10.98
C LEU A 194 -4.46 4.51 9.58
N HIS A 195 -3.57 4.76 8.63
CA HIS A 195 -3.90 5.22 7.29
C HIS A 195 -3.83 4.14 6.23
N CYS A 196 -2.92 3.18 6.39
CA CYS A 196 -2.70 2.14 5.41
C CYS A 196 -2.51 0.77 6.05
N VAL A 197 -2.81 -0.27 5.28
CA VAL A 197 -2.68 -1.66 5.68
C VAL A 197 -2.37 -2.53 4.47
N ASP A 198 -1.44 -3.44 4.63
CA ASP A 198 -1.19 -4.49 3.65
C ASP A 198 -0.91 -5.83 4.32
N ARG A 199 -1.23 -6.90 3.62
CA ARG A 199 -1.07 -8.28 4.08
C ARG A 199 0.08 -8.95 3.34
N HIS A 200 0.93 -9.64 4.09
CA HIS A 200 2.01 -10.45 3.51
C HIS A 200 1.45 -11.50 2.53
N PRO A 201 1.91 -11.53 1.26
CA PRO A 201 1.33 -12.37 0.21
C PRO A 201 1.29 -13.85 0.55
N ASN A 202 2.36 -14.39 1.15
CA ASN A 202 2.52 -15.83 1.41
C ASN A 202 2.12 -16.23 2.84
N GLN A 203 2.13 -15.29 3.79
CA GLN A 203 1.81 -15.54 5.20
C GLN A 203 0.65 -14.65 5.63
N GLN A 204 -0.56 -15.14 5.43
CA GLN A 204 -1.80 -14.37 5.62
C GLN A 204 -1.98 -13.78 7.02
N HIS A 205 -1.27 -14.30 8.02
CA HIS A 205 -1.33 -13.81 9.39
C HIS A 205 -0.39 -12.64 9.66
N VAL A 206 0.53 -12.33 8.76
CA VAL A 206 1.47 -11.20 8.87
C VAL A 206 0.87 -10.01 8.14
N VAL A 207 0.73 -8.90 8.87
CA VAL A 207 0.12 -7.67 8.39
C VAL A 207 1.02 -6.50 8.74
N ALA A 208 1.14 -5.55 7.84
CA ALA A 208 1.82 -4.27 8.06
C ALA A 208 0.79 -3.13 8.05
N THR A 209 0.96 -2.16 8.95
CA THR A 209 0.17 -0.92 8.97
C THR A 209 1.05 0.28 9.15
N GLY A 210 0.61 1.40 8.60
CA GLY A 210 1.21 2.71 8.81
C GLY A 210 0.17 3.71 9.31
N GLY A 211 0.62 4.70 10.08
CA GLY A 211 -0.27 5.66 10.70
C GLY A 211 0.22 7.09 10.65
N GLN A 212 -0.53 7.95 11.35
CA GLN A 212 -0.30 9.39 11.44
C GLN A 212 1.05 9.75 12.10
N ASP A 213 1.57 8.88 12.94
CA ASP A 213 2.85 9.06 13.62
C ASP A 213 4.07 8.66 12.79
N GLY A 214 3.86 8.20 11.56
CA GLY A 214 4.91 7.70 10.69
C GLY A 214 5.50 6.35 11.11
N MET A 215 4.88 5.66 12.07
CA MET A 215 5.34 4.35 12.53
C MET A 215 4.87 3.22 11.61
N LEU A 216 5.78 2.30 11.30
CA LEU A 216 5.47 1.02 10.66
C LEU A 216 5.22 -0.02 11.76
N SER A 217 4.03 -0.60 11.78
CA SER A 217 3.64 -1.65 12.72
C SER A 217 3.50 -2.98 12.01
N ILE A 218 4.15 -4.02 12.53
CA ILE A 218 4.02 -5.39 12.03
C ILE A 218 3.20 -6.21 13.03
N TRP A 219 2.20 -6.91 12.53
CA TRP A 219 1.24 -7.68 13.32
C TRP A 219 1.28 -9.16 12.96
N ASP A 220 1.14 -10.01 13.96
CA ASP A 220 0.69 -11.39 13.80
C ASP A 220 -0.76 -11.47 14.29
N VAL A 221 -1.72 -11.49 13.37
CA VAL A 221 -3.15 -11.47 13.71
C VAL A 221 -3.63 -12.73 14.44
N ARG A 222 -2.80 -13.75 14.56
CA ARG A 222 -3.07 -14.96 15.37
C ARG A 222 -2.73 -14.78 16.83
N GLN A 223 -1.86 -13.81 17.14
CA GLN A 223 -1.26 -13.68 18.48
C GLN A 223 -1.55 -12.29 19.06
N GLY A 224 -2.32 -12.30 20.17
CA GLY A 224 -2.56 -11.09 20.94
C GLY A 224 -3.38 -10.02 20.22
N THR A 225 -3.36 -8.84 20.79
CA THR A 225 -4.10 -7.66 20.29
C THR A 225 -3.16 -6.50 19.93
N MET A 226 -1.84 -6.74 20.01
CA MET A 226 -0.81 -5.73 19.81
C MET A 226 0.12 -6.10 18.67
N PRO A 227 0.77 -5.10 18.02
CA PRO A 227 1.79 -5.39 17.02
C PRO A 227 2.99 -6.11 17.64
N VAL A 228 3.61 -6.97 16.84
CA VAL A 228 4.85 -7.69 17.21
C VAL A 228 6.04 -6.73 17.16
N SER A 229 6.04 -5.81 16.21
CA SER A 229 7.10 -4.82 16.01
C SER A 229 6.53 -3.44 15.70
N LEU A 230 7.20 -2.42 16.24
CA LEU A 230 6.97 -1.01 15.95
C LEU A 230 8.29 -0.41 15.48
N LEU A 231 8.32 0.09 14.25
CA LEU A 231 9.52 0.63 13.62
C LEU A 231 9.28 2.10 13.26
N LYS A 232 10.20 2.98 13.66
CA LYS A 232 10.14 4.37 13.21
C LYS A 232 10.53 4.41 11.73
N ALA A 233 9.55 4.73 10.87
CA ALA A 233 9.70 4.75 9.43
C ALA A 233 9.87 6.17 8.90
N HIS A 234 8.95 7.05 9.22
CA HIS A 234 8.85 8.38 8.64
C HIS A 234 8.74 9.46 9.72
N GLU A 235 8.97 10.71 9.31
CA GLU A 235 8.85 11.87 10.20
C GLU A 235 7.45 12.51 10.14
N ALA A 236 6.59 12.06 9.23
CA ALA A 236 5.21 12.50 9.04
C ALA A 236 4.30 11.30 8.72
N GLU A 237 3.04 11.56 8.37
CA GLU A 237 2.03 10.55 8.10
C GLU A 237 2.46 9.56 7.01
N MET A 238 2.27 8.26 7.28
CA MET A 238 2.51 7.21 6.31
C MET A 238 1.25 6.97 5.49
N TRP A 239 1.35 7.19 4.17
CA TRP A 239 0.20 7.07 3.27
C TRP A 239 -0.03 5.67 2.74
N GLU A 240 1.04 4.96 2.38
CA GLU A 240 0.94 3.58 1.90
C GLU A 240 2.07 2.69 2.41
N VAL A 241 1.75 1.41 2.55
CA VAL A 241 2.65 0.32 2.86
C VAL A 241 2.32 -0.85 1.95
N HIS A 242 3.33 -1.44 1.28
CA HIS A 242 3.14 -2.58 0.40
C HIS A 242 4.27 -3.59 0.56
N PHE A 243 3.89 -4.86 0.81
CA PHE A 243 4.81 -5.97 0.63
C PHE A 243 5.06 -6.21 -0.85
N HIS A 244 6.28 -6.58 -1.21
CA HIS A 244 6.56 -7.00 -2.57
C HIS A 244 5.80 -8.30 -2.89
N PRO A 245 4.99 -8.36 -3.99
CA PRO A 245 4.07 -9.48 -4.23
C PRO A 245 4.74 -10.83 -4.39
N SER A 246 5.93 -10.89 -5.02
CA SER A 246 6.67 -12.12 -5.30
C SER A 246 7.88 -12.35 -4.40
N ASN A 247 8.35 -11.33 -3.70
CA ASN A 247 9.46 -11.42 -2.75
C ASN A 247 9.12 -10.65 -1.45
N PRO A 248 8.27 -11.20 -0.59
CA PRO A 248 7.69 -10.48 0.54
C PRO A 248 8.63 -10.24 1.73
N ASP A 249 9.90 -10.60 1.63
CA ASP A 249 10.94 -10.12 2.53
C ASP A 249 11.29 -8.64 2.27
N HIS A 250 10.80 -8.08 1.15
CA HIS A 250 10.88 -6.66 0.84
C HIS A 250 9.53 -5.97 1.06
N LEU A 251 9.57 -4.79 1.66
CA LEU A 251 8.42 -3.94 1.94
C LEU A 251 8.76 -2.50 1.55
N PHE A 252 7.75 -1.75 1.16
CA PHE A 252 7.89 -0.37 0.71
C PHE A 252 6.90 0.53 1.44
N THR A 253 7.35 1.74 1.79
CA THR A 253 6.52 2.73 2.48
C THR A 253 6.73 4.11 1.89
N CYS A 254 5.66 4.92 1.84
CA CYS A 254 5.72 6.32 1.43
C CYS A 254 4.98 7.22 2.41
N SER A 255 5.36 8.50 2.43
CA SER A 255 4.91 9.44 3.45
C SER A 255 4.77 10.88 2.95
N GLU A 256 4.02 11.65 3.73
CA GLU A 256 3.91 13.10 3.62
C GLU A 256 5.26 13.81 3.77
N ASP A 257 6.24 13.21 4.45
CA ASP A 257 7.59 13.77 4.59
C ASP A 257 8.40 13.80 3.29
N GLY A 258 7.81 13.32 2.19
CA GLY A 258 8.40 13.30 0.86
C GLY A 258 9.40 12.16 0.65
N SER A 259 9.42 11.17 1.52
CA SER A 259 10.32 10.03 1.42
C SER A 259 9.59 8.76 0.94
N LEU A 260 10.34 7.91 0.25
CA LEU A 260 9.96 6.58 -0.21
C LEU A 260 11.04 5.62 0.25
N TRP A 261 10.69 4.65 1.10
CA TRP A 261 11.63 3.72 1.71
C TRP A 261 11.39 2.30 1.24
N HIS A 262 12.49 1.61 0.98
CA HIS A 262 12.56 0.17 0.81
C HIS A 262 13.13 -0.47 2.07
N TRP A 263 12.47 -1.50 2.56
CA TRP A 263 12.81 -2.28 3.74
C TRP A 263 13.13 -3.70 3.31
N ASP A 264 14.34 -4.16 3.59
CA ASP A 264 14.80 -5.50 3.28
C ASP A 264 15.00 -6.29 4.58
N ALA A 265 14.13 -7.28 4.80
CA ALA A 265 14.18 -8.21 5.92
C ALA A 265 14.80 -9.56 5.53
N SER A 266 15.38 -9.71 4.33
CA SER A 266 16.07 -10.93 3.92
C SER A 266 17.32 -11.18 4.76
N THR A 267 17.54 -12.45 5.14
CA THR A 267 18.69 -12.85 5.96
C THR A 267 20.00 -12.98 5.17
N ASP A 268 19.92 -12.86 3.85
CA ASP A 268 21.04 -13.09 2.91
C ASP A 268 21.77 -11.81 2.50
N ALA A 269 21.62 -10.70 3.25
CA ALA A 269 22.42 -9.52 2.99
C ALA A 269 23.91 -9.89 3.14
N PRO A 270 24.72 -9.88 2.06
CA PRO A 270 26.15 -10.17 2.15
C PRO A 270 26.73 -9.18 3.14
N GLU A 271 27.61 -9.66 4.06
CA GLU A 271 28.47 -8.80 4.87
C GLU A 271 29.29 -7.88 3.96
N LYS A 272 28.66 -6.81 3.46
CA LYS A 272 29.41 -5.73 2.82
C LYS A 272 30.19 -5.06 3.94
N SER A 273 31.45 -5.50 4.05
CA SER A 273 32.48 -4.89 4.88
C SER A 273 32.33 -3.37 4.84
N SER A 274 32.15 -2.79 6.01
CA SER A 274 32.10 -1.35 6.25
C SER A 274 33.42 -0.70 5.77
N LEU A 275 33.42 -0.15 4.58
CA LEU A 275 34.36 0.84 4.14
C LEU A 275 33.59 1.99 3.52
N PHE A 276 33.38 3.01 4.35
CA PHE A 276 33.12 4.39 4.02
C PHE A 276 32.11 4.68 2.89
N HIS A 277 30.82 4.92 3.29
CA HIS A 277 30.01 5.91 2.60
C HIS A 277 29.22 6.70 3.63
N GLU A 278 29.53 7.98 3.72
CA GLU A 278 28.72 9.00 4.37
C GLU A 278 27.43 9.18 3.54
N GLY A 279 26.36 8.57 4.01
CA GLY A 279 25.02 8.75 3.50
C GLY A 279 24.06 8.26 4.56
N GLY A 280 23.36 9.19 5.21
CA GLY A 280 22.44 9.11 6.33
C GLY A 280 21.86 7.73 6.67
N ARG A 281 22.54 6.96 7.50
CA ARG A 281 21.99 5.80 8.18
C ARG A 281 21.25 6.28 9.43
N SER A 282 19.93 6.24 9.40
CA SER A 282 19.12 6.38 10.61
C SER A 282 19.21 5.10 11.42
N SER A 283 19.74 5.19 12.63
CA SER A 283 19.70 4.10 13.60
C SER A 283 18.28 3.94 14.13
N ILE A 284 17.68 2.79 13.90
CA ILE A 284 16.33 2.48 14.37
C ILE A 284 16.42 1.92 15.77
N PHE A 285 15.74 2.54 16.72
CA PHE A 285 15.53 1.98 18.04
C PHE A 285 14.31 1.04 17.99
N LEU A 286 14.57 -0.26 18.09
CA LEU A 286 13.52 -1.26 18.28
C LEU A 286 13.00 -1.19 19.72
N PHE A 287 11.71 -0.92 19.87
CA PHE A 287 11.03 -1.13 21.14
C PHE A 287 10.53 -2.58 21.17
N HIS A 288 11.22 -3.42 21.96
CA HIS A 288 10.84 -4.82 22.14
C HIS A 288 9.63 -4.94 23.04
N SER A 289 8.61 -5.62 22.56
CA SER A 289 7.53 -6.14 23.39
C SER A 289 7.93 -7.51 23.92
N ILE A 290 7.88 -7.70 25.22
CA ILE A 290 8.24 -8.97 25.90
C ILE A 290 7.08 -9.94 25.69
N SER A 291 7.25 -10.97 24.87
CA SER A 291 6.29 -12.07 24.76
C SER A 291 6.83 -13.33 25.45
N ASN A 292 6.00 -13.94 26.31
CA ASN A 292 6.27 -15.20 27.00
C ASN A 292 6.34 -16.37 26.02
N GLN A 293 7.34 -17.22 26.22
CA GLN A 293 7.62 -18.44 25.46
C GLN A 293 6.48 -19.47 25.54
N ALA A 294 6.08 -20.00 24.40
CA ALA A 294 5.40 -21.28 24.31
C ALA A 294 5.93 -22.06 23.09
N ASN A 295 6.26 -23.33 23.32
CA ASN A 295 6.83 -24.29 22.39
C ASN A 295 6.09 -24.34 21.04
N VAL A 296 6.81 -24.16 19.93
CA VAL A 296 6.24 -24.24 18.58
C VAL A 296 7.09 -25.18 17.73
N HIS A 297 6.43 -26.12 17.09
CA HIS A 297 6.94 -26.86 15.94
C HIS A 297 7.53 -25.86 14.91
N GLN A 298 8.66 -26.21 14.30
CA GLN A 298 9.34 -25.41 13.26
C GLN A 298 8.44 -25.12 12.06
N SER A 299 7.55 -24.16 12.20
CA SER A 299 6.99 -23.43 11.06
C SER A 299 8.03 -22.38 10.69
N VAL A 300 8.26 -22.18 9.40
CA VAL A 300 9.11 -21.09 8.91
C VAL A 300 8.58 -19.78 9.47
N ILE A 301 9.28 -19.24 10.46
CA ILE A 301 8.93 -17.95 11.07
C ILE A 301 9.24 -16.89 10.01
N SER A 302 8.31 -16.00 9.77
CA SER A 302 8.52 -14.85 8.88
C SER A 302 9.71 -14.02 9.39
N SER A 303 10.54 -13.54 8.48
CA SER A 303 11.60 -12.57 8.77
C SER A 303 11.06 -11.34 9.51
N TRP A 304 9.82 -10.94 9.21
CA TRP A 304 9.12 -9.81 9.85
C TRP A 304 8.66 -10.08 11.28
N LEU A 305 8.55 -11.35 11.70
CA LEU A 305 8.12 -11.75 13.05
C LEU A 305 9.28 -12.26 13.91
N SER A 306 10.50 -12.27 13.40
CA SER A 306 11.68 -12.75 14.15
C SER A 306 11.99 -11.80 15.29
N THR A 307 12.21 -12.35 16.47
CA THR A 307 12.71 -11.62 17.65
C THR A 307 14.19 -11.90 17.91
N ASP A 308 14.89 -12.54 16.99
CA ASP A 308 16.31 -12.87 17.10
C ASP A 308 17.17 -11.65 16.73
N PRO A 309 17.87 -11.02 17.72
CA PRO A 309 18.69 -9.82 17.44
C PRO A 309 19.82 -10.05 16.42
N ALA A 310 20.22 -11.29 16.18
CA ALA A 310 21.23 -11.64 15.20
C ALA A 310 20.66 -11.70 13.76
N LYS A 311 19.33 -11.86 13.64
CA LYS A 311 18.59 -11.87 12.37
C LYS A 311 17.88 -10.54 12.08
N ASP A 312 17.78 -9.64 13.06
CA ASP A 312 16.98 -8.42 13.02
C ASP A 312 17.68 -7.24 12.32
N ARG A 313 18.46 -7.49 11.28
CA ARG A 313 19.01 -6.41 10.46
C ARG A 313 18.10 -6.16 9.25
N ILE A 314 17.02 -5.40 9.47
CA ILE A 314 16.27 -4.83 8.35
C ILE A 314 17.12 -3.73 7.74
N GLU A 315 17.52 -3.89 6.49
CA GLU A 315 18.16 -2.82 5.74
C GLU A 315 17.11 -1.85 5.21
N ILE A 316 17.39 -0.55 5.32
CA ILE A 316 16.47 0.50 4.84
C ILE A 316 17.21 1.36 3.84
N THR A 317 16.62 1.49 2.66
CA THR A 317 17.18 2.27 1.56
C THR A 317 16.19 3.33 1.11
N SER A 318 16.66 4.57 0.95
CA SER A 318 15.88 5.62 0.30
C SER A 318 15.87 5.40 -1.19
N LEU A 319 14.68 5.34 -1.78
CA LEU A 319 14.54 5.16 -3.22
C LEU A 319 14.53 6.48 -3.99
N LEU A 320 14.07 7.57 -3.37
CA LEU A 320 14.13 8.89 -4.00
C LEU A 320 15.45 9.59 -3.65
N PRO A 321 16.12 10.21 -4.62
CA PRO A 321 17.42 10.86 -4.42
C PRO A 321 17.32 12.09 -3.51
N ASN A 322 16.18 12.76 -3.52
CA ASN A 322 15.89 13.93 -2.70
C ASN A 322 14.49 13.79 -2.10
N ARG A 323 14.27 14.38 -0.93
CA ARG A 323 12.92 14.55 -0.39
C ARG A 323 12.14 15.48 -1.31
N THR A 324 10.96 15.03 -1.72
CA THR A 324 10.03 15.79 -2.54
C THR A 324 8.97 16.44 -1.64
N LEU A 325 7.91 16.98 -2.25
CA LEU A 325 6.63 17.12 -1.56
C LEU A 325 6.06 15.72 -1.28
N SER A 326 4.94 15.63 -0.55
CA SER A 326 4.34 14.35 -0.15
C SER A 326 4.40 13.29 -1.25
N VAL A 327 4.83 12.08 -0.89
CA VAL A 327 4.68 10.88 -1.71
C VAL A 327 3.41 10.17 -1.26
N ASN A 328 2.36 10.29 -2.07
CA ASN A 328 1.00 9.90 -1.67
C ASN A 328 0.69 8.43 -1.93
N SER A 329 1.37 7.83 -2.89
CA SER A 329 1.08 6.46 -3.31
C SER A 329 2.28 5.81 -3.94
N LEU A 330 2.37 4.50 -3.77
CA LEU A 330 3.33 3.64 -4.43
C LEU A 330 2.67 2.33 -4.86
N ASP A 331 3.21 1.69 -5.89
CA ASP A 331 2.85 0.32 -6.23
C ASP A 331 4.05 -0.44 -6.80
N VAL A 332 4.14 -1.74 -6.49
CA VAL A 332 5.28 -2.58 -6.85
C VAL A 332 4.82 -3.82 -7.58
N LEU A 333 5.42 -4.08 -8.73
CA LEU A 333 5.12 -5.28 -9.53
C LEU A 333 6.40 -5.83 -10.19
N GLY A 334 6.84 -7.00 -9.73
CA GLY A 334 8.12 -7.56 -10.16
C GLY A 334 9.28 -6.58 -9.87
N PRO A 335 10.19 -6.31 -10.81
CA PRO A 335 11.29 -5.37 -10.59
C PRO A 335 10.88 -3.90 -10.74
N CYS A 336 9.59 -3.61 -10.94
CA CYS A 336 9.11 -2.26 -11.23
C CYS A 336 8.42 -1.65 -10.02
N LEU A 337 8.66 -0.35 -9.81
CA LEU A 337 7.93 0.48 -8.85
C LEU A 337 7.45 1.74 -9.55
N VAL A 338 6.25 2.19 -9.18
CA VAL A 338 5.71 3.49 -9.55
C VAL A 338 5.29 4.24 -8.28
N CYS A 339 5.53 5.53 -8.21
CA CYS A 339 4.96 6.37 -7.16
C CYS A 339 4.48 7.72 -7.69
N GLY A 340 3.50 8.29 -6.99
CA GLY A 340 2.89 9.57 -7.30
C GLY A 340 3.04 10.56 -6.14
N THR A 341 3.22 11.85 -6.48
CA THR A 341 3.57 12.88 -5.52
C THR A 341 2.73 14.15 -5.66
N ASP A 342 2.73 14.98 -4.61
CA ASP A 342 2.22 16.36 -4.66
C ASP A 342 3.12 17.31 -5.43
N ALA A 343 4.32 16.89 -5.79
CA ALA A 343 5.20 17.62 -6.70
C ALA A 343 4.75 17.52 -8.16
N GLU A 344 3.52 17.04 -8.42
CA GLU A 344 2.94 16.85 -9.75
C GLU A 344 3.80 15.91 -10.63
N ALA A 345 4.49 14.97 -9.99
CA ALA A 345 5.41 14.07 -10.63
C ALA A 345 5.03 12.59 -10.40
N ILE A 346 5.23 11.79 -11.43
CA ILE A 346 5.17 10.33 -11.39
C ILE A 346 6.61 9.82 -11.53
N TYR A 347 7.05 9.01 -10.59
CA TYR A 347 8.36 8.37 -10.61
C TYR A 347 8.21 6.89 -10.91
N VAL A 348 9.05 6.36 -11.79
CA VAL A 348 9.07 4.94 -12.18
C VAL A 348 10.50 4.43 -12.15
N THR A 349 10.70 3.23 -11.58
CA THR A 349 11.91 2.43 -11.78
C THR A 349 11.55 1.04 -12.31
N ARG A 350 12.46 0.43 -13.09
CA ARG A 350 12.33 -0.93 -13.63
C ARG A 350 13.31 -1.92 -12.99
N GLN A 351 14.17 -1.46 -12.10
CA GLN A 351 15.26 -2.24 -11.53
C GLN A 351 15.35 -2.02 -10.02
N LEU A 352 14.32 -2.51 -9.28
CA LEU A 352 14.31 -2.43 -7.81
C LEU A 352 15.42 -3.26 -7.15
N PHE A 353 15.89 -4.30 -7.84
CA PHE A 353 16.89 -5.22 -7.35
C PHE A 353 17.96 -5.38 -8.43
N SER A 354 19.02 -4.62 -8.33
CA SER A 354 20.20 -4.69 -9.23
C SER A 354 21.34 -5.48 -8.58
#